data_494d2257b82e1be686862e402d24d4bc
#
_entry.id   494d2257b82e1be686862e402d24d4bc
#
_cell.length_a   1.000
_cell.length_b   1.000
_cell.length_c   1.000
_cell.angle_alpha   90.00
_cell.angle_beta   90.00
_cell.angle_gamma   90.00
#
_symmetry.space_group_name_H-M   'P 1'
#
loop_
_entity.id
_entity.type
_entity.pdbx_description
1 polymer ?
#
loop_
_entity_poly.entity_id
_entity_poly.type
_entity_poly.pdbx_seq_one_letter_code
_entity_poly.pdbx_strand_id
1 'polypeptide(L)'
;SIFNEVRAGAIEGTYVIDLNRAYAFYLFNALKAGPRADDSLVPSALLPLLQGGEPALEAVRKTLEYTRTLLADPVEIDRLQTAGALRDLKRVKLLTPLPAPHRILAIGLNYRKHAEESGQKIPAAPEVFAKESLPIGPGETIRIPKAVAQPDYEAELAFVIGKPARNVPKEKALEYVAG
;
A
#
# COMPACT_ATOMS: atom_id res chain seq x y z
N SER A 1 3.21 -26.08 1.54
CA SER A 1 3.65 -24.77 1.07
C SER A 1 4.00 -23.89 2.26
N ILE A 2 5.29 -23.66 2.49
CA ILE A 2 5.87 -23.00 3.68
C ILE A 2 5.74 -21.47 3.62
N PHE A 3 5.05 -20.87 2.62
CA PHE A 3 5.16 -19.45 2.31
C PHE A 3 3.82 -18.78 2.01
N ASN A 4 2.92 -18.83 3.00
CA ASN A 4 1.70 -18.00 2.97
C ASN A 4 1.90 -16.75 3.88
N GLU A 5 3.09 -16.13 3.81
CA GLU A 5 3.35 -14.90 4.54
C GLU A 5 2.78 -13.71 3.77
N VAL A 6 2.00 -12.91 4.47
CA VAL A 6 1.56 -11.59 3.97
C VAL A 6 2.68 -10.59 4.26
N ARG A 7 3.19 -9.95 3.20
CA ARG A 7 4.35 -9.06 3.29
C ARG A 7 4.15 -7.79 2.48
N ALA A 8 4.76 -6.71 2.92
CA ALA A 8 4.78 -5.46 2.18
C ALA A 8 5.74 -5.55 0.99
N GLY A 9 5.26 -5.16 -0.18
CA GLY A 9 6.05 -5.17 -1.40
C GLY A 9 5.78 -3.96 -2.28
N ALA A 10 6.73 -3.64 -3.14
CA ALA A 10 6.59 -2.67 -4.21
C ALA A 10 6.58 -3.38 -5.57
N ILE A 11 5.66 -2.97 -6.44
CA ILE A 11 5.61 -3.49 -7.82
C ILE A 11 6.60 -2.71 -8.68
N GLU A 12 7.48 -3.43 -9.36
CA GLU A 12 8.45 -2.86 -10.28
C GLU A 12 8.45 -3.68 -11.59
N GLY A 13 7.80 -3.16 -12.61
CA GLY A 13 7.60 -3.86 -13.87
C GLY A 13 6.89 -5.22 -13.68
N THR A 14 7.57 -6.31 -14.02
CA THR A 14 7.06 -7.68 -13.87
C THR A 14 7.40 -8.32 -12.52
N TYR A 15 8.03 -7.57 -11.63
CA TYR A 15 8.48 -8.06 -10.33
C TYR A 15 7.72 -7.41 -9.17
N VAL A 16 7.79 -8.09 -8.03
CA VAL A 16 7.48 -7.54 -6.70
C VAL A 16 8.76 -7.57 -5.88
N ILE A 17 9.16 -6.43 -5.36
CA ILE A 17 10.25 -6.26 -4.42
C ILE A 17 9.68 -6.42 -3.00
N ASP A 18 10.11 -7.44 -2.25
CA ASP A 18 9.81 -7.59 -0.83
C ASP A 18 10.61 -6.55 -0.05
N LEU A 19 9.93 -5.55 0.52
CA LEU A 19 10.58 -4.37 1.08
C LEU A 19 11.53 -4.69 2.23
N ASN A 20 11.13 -5.56 3.16
CA ASN A 20 11.96 -5.95 4.30
C ASN A 20 13.21 -6.73 3.84
N ARG A 21 13.04 -7.75 3.01
CA ARG A 21 14.16 -8.56 2.51
C ARG A 21 15.10 -7.77 1.59
N ALA A 22 14.54 -6.89 0.77
CA ALA A 22 15.34 -5.99 -0.06
C ALA A 22 16.14 -4.99 0.81
N TYR A 23 15.56 -4.51 1.92
CA TYR A 23 16.27 -3.66 2.86
C TYR A 23 17.42 -4.39 3.54
N ALA A 24 17.22 -5.62 4.01
CA ALA A 24 18.29 -6.45 4.53
C ALA A 24 19.41 -6.69 3.48
N PHE A 25 19.02 -6.95 2.23
CA PHE A 25 19.95 -7.09 1.11
C PHE A 25 20.74 -5.80 0.85
N TYR A 26 20.08 -4.64 0.89
CA TYR A 26 20.70 -3.32 0.75
C TYR A 26 21.70 -3.04 1.87
N LEU A 27 21.31 -3.27 3.13
CA LEU A 27 22.21 -3.10 4.29
C LEU A 27 23.50 -3.93 4.13
N PHE A 28 23.35 -5.18 3.72
CA PHE A 28 24.49 -6.08 3.57
C PHE A 28 25.38 -5.73 2.37
N ASN A 29 24.81 -5.52 1.21
CA ASN A 29 25.58 -5.38 -0.05
C ASN A 29 26.05 -3.94 -0.31
N ALA A 30 25.23 -2.95 -0.06
CA ALA A 30 25.56 -1.55 -0.32
C ALA A 30 26.26 -0.88 0.87
N LEU A 31 25.75 -1.07 2.08
CA LEU A 31 26.27 -0.41 3.27
C LEU A 31 27.34 -1.25 4.00
N LYS A 32 27.61 -2.49 3.52
CA LYS A 32 28.56 -3.40 4.14
C LYS A 32 28.28 -3.68 5.61
N ALA A 33 27.01 -3.54 6.01
CA ALA A 33 26.57 -3.86 7.36
C ALA A 33 26.78 -5.35 7.64
N GLY A 34 27.09 -5.68 8.87
CA GLY A 34 27.32 -7.07 9.28
C GLY A 34 26.04 -7.92 9.17
N PRO A 35 26.16 -9.25 9.28
CA PRO A 35 25.04 -10.19 9.12
C PRO A 35 23.95 -10.08 10.19
N ARG A 36 24.13 -9.22 11.19
CA ARG A 36 23.16 -8.85 12.23
C ARG A 36 22.70 -7.41 12.09
N ALA A 37 22.77 -6.84 10.87
CA ALA A 37 22.20 -5.51 10.64
C ALA A 37 20.74 -5.49 11.06
N ASP A 38 20.36 -4.44 11.79
CA ASP A 38 18.99 -4.24 12.22
C ASP A 38 18.11 -3.85 11.04
N ASP A 39 17.25 -4.76 10.60
CA ASP A 39 16.28 -4.54 9.53
C ASP A 39 14.90 -4.10 10.05
N SER A 40 14.77 -3.87 11.35
CA SER A 40 13.51 -3.52 12.02
C SER A 40 12.92 -2.19 11.53
N LEU A 41 13.74 -1.32 10.94
CA LEU A 41 13.29 -0.05 10.37
C LEU A 41 12.33 -0.25 9.16
N VAL A 42 12.47 -1.38 8.44
CA VAL A 42 11.55 -1.76 7.36
C VAL A 42 10.89 -3.10 7.70
N PRO A 43 9.86 -3.10 8.56
CA PRO A 43 9.17 -4.32 8.95
C PRO A 43 8.46 -4.98 7.76
N SER A 44 8.22 -6.29 7.85
CA SER A 44 7.66 -7.08 6.76
C SER A 44 6.19 -6.77 6.45
N ALA A 45 5.43 -6.23 7.39
CA ALA A 45 4.03 -5.88 7.21
C ALA A 45 3.85 -4.39 6.90
N LEU A 46 2.86 -4.06 6.04
CA LEU A 46 2.66 -2.69 5.57
C LEU A 46 2.22 -1.73 6.69
N LEU A 47 1.32 -2.15 7.58
CA LEU A 47 0.84 -1.26 8.63
C LEU A 47 1.94 -0.82 9.60
N PRO A 48 2.77 -1.72 10.19
CA PRO A 48 3.92 -1.30 10.99
C PRO A 48 4.92 -0.45 10.20
N LEU A 49 5.12 -0.72 8.91
CA LEU A 49 5.98 0.10 8.05
C LEU A 49 5.48 1.54 7.96
N LEU A 50 4.18 1.75 7.71
CA LEU A 50 3.58 3.08 7.68
C LEU A 50 3.63 3.78 9.05
N GLN A 51 3.46 3.03 10.13
CA GLN A 51 3.58 3.54 11.51
C GLN A 51 5.00 3.97 11.86
N GLY A 52 6.01 3.42 11.19
CA GLY A 52 7.41 3.85 11.29
C GLY A 52 7.67 5.26 10.76
N GLY A 53 6.72 5.83 10.03
CA GLY A 53 6.76 7.21 9.54
C GLY A 53 7.92 7.50 8.58
N GLU A 54 8.35 8.75 8.54
CA GLU A 54 9.35 9.22 7.57
C GLU A 54 10.68 8.45 7.61
N PRO A 55 11.25 8.06 8.77
CA PRO A 55 12.48 7.25 8.79
C PRO A 55 12.34 5.92 8.04
N ALA A 56 11.24 5.22 8.23
CA ALA A 56 10.97 3.95 7.56
C ALA A 56 10.74 4.15 6.06
N LEU A 57 9.99 5.18 5.67
CA LEU A 57 9.73 5.51 4.26
C LEU A 57 11.00 5.93 3.53
N GLU A 58 11.90 6.66 4.18
CA GLU A 58 13.20 7.02 3.62
C GLU A 58 14.09 5.80 3.41
N ALA A 59 14.10 4.86 4.36
CA ALA A 59 14.79 3.58 4.20
C ALA A 59 14.24 2.79 3.02
N VAL A 60 12.92 2.77 2.83
CA VAL A 60 12.28 2.14 1.67
C VAL A 60 12.69 2.81 0.37
N ARG A 61 12.68 4.16 0.28
CA ARG A 61 13.10 4.89 -0.93
C ARG A 61 14.53 4.52 -1.34
N LYS A 62 15.47 4.55 -0.40
CA LYS A 62 16.88 4.16 -0.66
C LYS A 62 17.00 2.70 -1.11
N THR A 63 16.25 1.81 -0.47
CA THR A 63 16.21 0.40 -0.83
C THR A 63 15.71 0.20 -2.26
N LEU A 64 14.62 0.85 -2.62
CA LEU A 64 14.04 0.74 -3.96
C LEU A 64 14.98 1.33 -5.02
N GLU A 65 15.57 2.49 -4.75
CA GLU A 65 16.55 3.11 -5.63
C GLU A 65 17.73 2.15 -5.89
N TYR A 66 18.33 1.61 -4.84
CA TYR A 66 19.41 0.62 -4.96
C TYR A 66 18.95 -0.63 -5.71
N THR A 67 17.82 -1.21 -5.35
CA THR A 67 17.32 -2.44 -5.99
C THR A 67 17.09 -2.22 -7.48
N ARG A 68 16.57 -1.08 -7.90
CA ARG A 68 16.34 -0.74 -9.31
C ARG A 68 17.64 -0.74 -10.12
N THR A 69 18.75 -0.28 -9.55
CA THR A 69 20.04 -0.31 -10.25
C THR A 69 20.52 -1.74 -10.57
N LEU A 70 20.07 -2.72 -9.79
CA LEU A 70 20.45 -4.13 -9.95
C LEU A 70 19.57 -4.87 -10.98
N LEU A 71 18.37 -4.35 -11.30
CA LEU A 71 17.44 -5.04 -12.19
C LEU A 71 17.86 -5.07 -13.67
N ALA A 72 18.92 -4.39 -14.04
CA ALA A 72 19.51 -4.44 -15.39
C ALA A 72 20.46 -5.65 -15.58
N ASP A 73 20.91 -6.28 -14.49
CA ASP A 73 21.87 -7.39 -14.52
C ASP A 73 21.19 -8.71 -14.14
N PRO A 74 21.16 -9.72 -15.05
CA PRO A 74 20.57 -11.02 -14.75
C PRO A 74 21.20 -11.74 -13.53
N VAL A 75 22.48 -11.53 -13.27
CA VAL A 75 23.16 -12.12 -12.10
C VAL A 75 22.64 -11.51 -10.81
N GLU A 76 22.46 -10.20 -10.79
CA GLU A 76 21.91 -9.51 -9.62
C GLU A 76 20.41 -9.85 -9.41
N ILE A 77 19.63 -10.02 -10.49
CA ILE A 77 18.26 -10.52 -10.41
C ILE A 77 18.23 -11.88 -9.71
N ASP A 78 19.07 -12.83 -10.12
CA ASP A 78 19.14 -14.16 -9.49
C ASP A 78 19.53 -14.08 -8.00
N ARG A 79 20.48 -13.22 -7.66
CA ARG A 79 20.86 -12.97 -6.26
C ARG A 79 19.71 -12.43 -5.42
N LEU A 80 18.97 -11.45 -5.95
CA LEU A 80 17.80 -10.88 -5.29
C LEU A 80 16.69 -11.92 -5.12
N GLN A 81 16.45 -12.76 -6.13
CA GLN A 81 15.49 -13.85 -6.08
C GLN A 81 15.87 -14.92 -5.06
N THR A 82 17.15 -15.31 -5.03
CA THR A 82 17.70 -16.26 -4.05
C THR A 82 17.57 -15.72 -2.62
N ALA A 83 17.84 -14.43 -2.40
CA ALA A 83 17.63 -13.76 -1.13
C ALA A 83 16.13 -13.59 -0.75
N GLY A 84 15.22 -13.88 -1.69
CA GLY A 84 13.79 -13.68 -1.53
C GLY A 84 13.34 -12.22 -1.55
N ALA A 85 14.25 -11.32 -1.91
CA ALA A 85 14.00 -9.90 -2.03
C ALA A 85 13.21 -9.52 -3.31
N LEU A 86 13.23 -10.39 -4.32
CA LEU A 86 12.55 -10.21 -5.61
C LEU A 86 11.69 -11.43 -5.94
N ARG A 87 10.48 -11.20 -6.42
CA ARG A 87 9.54 -12.23 -6.87
C ARG A 87 8.92 -11.84 -8.20
N ASP A 88 8.63 -12.82 -9.06
CA ASP A 88 7.80 -12.60 -10.24
C ASP A 88 6.37 -12.22 -9.80
N LEU A 89 5.83 -11.13 -10.33
CA LEU A 89 4.47 -10.66 -10.03
C LEU A 89 3.41 -11.73 -10.31
N LYS A 90 3.62 -12.58 -11.33
CA LYS A 90 2.69 -13.68 -11.67
C LYS A 90 2.67 -14.80 -10.61
N ARG A 91 3.67 -14.86 -9.75
CA ARG A 91 3.82 -15.91 -8.72
C ARG A 91 3.38 -15.46 -7.33
N VAL A 92 2.88 -14.24 -7.19
CA VAL A 92 2.38 -13.69 -5.93
C VAL A 92 0.90 -13.37 -6.04
N LYS A 93 0.16 -13.53 -4.95
CA LYS A 93 -1.20 -13.02 -4.83
C LYS A 93 -1.13 -11.62 -4.20
N LEU A 94 -1.62 -10.62 -4.91
CA LEU A 94 -1.80 -9.29 -4.33
C LEU A 94 -3.03 -9.31 -3.42
N LEU A 95 -2.88 -8.73 -2.25
CA LEU A 95 -3.95 -8.54 -1.27
C LEU A 95 -4.28 -7.05 -1.16
N THR A 96 -5.37 -6.74 -0.47
CA THR A 96 -5.63 -5.35 -0.08
C THR A 96 -4.47 -4.82 0.78
N PRO A 97 -4.02 -3.57 0.57
CA PRO A 97 -2.89 -3.00 1.32
C PRO A 97 -3.11 -3.03 2.84
N LEU A 98 -4.33 -2.75 3.27
CA LEU A 98 -4.74 -2.78 4.68
C LEU A 98 -5.93 -3.73 4.83
N PRO A 99 -5.70 -5.01 5.19
CA PRO A 99 -6.74 -6.03 5.19
C PRO A 99 -7.81 -5.84 6.28
N ALA A 100 -7.49 -5.11 7.34
CA ALA A 100 -8.40 -4.83 8.44
C ALA A 100 -8.24 -3.38 8.94
N PRO A 101 -8.60 -2.37 8.12
CA PRO A 101 -8.53 -0.99 8.57
C PRO A 101 -9.54 -0.78 9.71
N HIS A 102 -9.16 0.04 10.69
CA HIS A 102 -10.06 0.38 11.81
C HIS A 102 -11.36 1.06 11.34
N ARG A 103 -11.25 1.88 10.31
CA ARG A 103 -12.38 2.60 9.69
C ARG A 103 -12.08 2.88 8.23
N ILE A 104 -13.11 2.76 7.42
CA ILE A 104 -13.15 3.30 6.07
C ILE A 104 -14.21 4.41 6.11
N LEU A 105 -13.77 5.65 5.88
CA LEU A 105 -14.66 6.81 5.81
C LEU A 105 -14.80 7.22 4.35
N ALA A 106 -16.02 7.42 3.91
CA ALA A 106 -16.33 7.90 2.58
C ALA A 106 -16.96 9.29 2.64
N ILE A 107 -16.86 10.04 1.55
CA ILE A 107 -17.43 11.37 1.40
C ILE A 107 -18.53 11.30 0.35
N GLY A 108 -19.76 11.59 0.74
CA GLY A 108 -20.90 11.64 -0.18
C GLY A 108 -20.77 12.80 -1.16
N LEU A 109 -21.22 12.58 -2.42
CA LEU A 109 -21.23 13.58 -3.49
C LEU A 109 -19.91 14.33 -3.67
N ASN A 110 -18.79 13.61 -3.47
CA ASN A 110 -17.43 14.15 -3.50
C ASN A 110 -16.91 14.44 -4.92
N TYR A 111 -17.63 14.00 -5.97
CA TYR A 111 -17.35 14.30 -7.37
C TYR A 111 -18.44 15.18 -7.98
N ARG A 112 -18.06 16.33 -8.55
CA ARG A 112 -19.00 17.30 -9.14
C ARG A 112 -19.92 16.67 -10.18
N LYS A 113 -19.37 15.86 -11.10
CA LYS A 113 -20.15 15.18 -12.13
C LYS A 113 -21.20 14.24 -11.54
N HIS A 114 -20.84 13.51 -10.48
CA HIS A 114 -21.79 12.63 -9.79
C HIS A 114 -22.97 13.39 -9.17
N ALA A 115 -22.70 14.55 -8.55
CA ALA A 115 -23.77 15.42 -8.04
C ALA A 115 -24.69 15.94 -9.17
N GLU A 116 -24.12 16.35 -10.30
CA GLU A 116 -24.85 16.82 -11.49
C GLU A 116 -25.73 15.71 -12.09
N GLU A 117 -25.18 14.51 -12.29
CA GLU A 117 -25.91 13.33 -12.80
C GLU A 117 -27.06 12.90 -11.89
N SER A 118 -26.87 13.01 -10.58
CA SER A 118 -27.88 12.69 -9.57
C SER A 118 -28.90 13.80 -9.38
N GLY A 119 -28.77 14.96 -10.04
CA GLY A 119 -29.62 16.13 -9.86
C GLY A 119 -29.52 16.75 -8.45
N GLN A 120 -28.44 16.47 -7.74
CA GLN A 120 -28.23 16.93 -6.36
C GLN A 120 -27.34 18.17 -6.32
N LYS A 121 -27.54 19.00 -5.30
CA LYS A 121 -26.65 20.14 -5.05
C LYS A 121 -25.35 19.64 -4.41
N ILE A 122 -24.23 20.22 -4.83
CA ILE A 122 -22.95 19.97 -4.18
C ILE A 122 -23.05 20.41 -2.71
N PRO A 123 -22.74 19.52 -1.74
CA PRO A 123 -22.81 19.87 -0.33
C PRO A 123 -21.84 21.02 0.02
N ALA A 124 -22.28 21.92 0.91
CA ALA A 124 -21.45 23.03 1.39
C ALA A 124 -20.31 22.56 2.33
N ALA A 125 -20.47 21.39 2.93
CA ALA A 125 -19.48 20.72 3.77
C ALA A 125 -19.43 19.23 3.40
N PRO A 126 -18.30 18.52 3.62
CA PRO A 126 -18.20 17.10 3.34
C PRO A 126 -19.23 16.27 4.12
N GLU A 127 -19.98 15.44 3.42
CA GLU A 127 -20.90 14.47 4.02
C GLU A 127 -20.15 13.19 4.29
N VAL A 128 -19.70 13.00 5.54
CA VAL A 128 -18.84 11.87 5.93
C VAL A 128 -19.70 10.72 6.44
N PHE A 129 -19.46 9.51 5.94
CA PHE A 129 -20.07 8.28 6.44
C PHE A 129 -19.07 7.13 6.52
N ALA A 130 -19.37 6.11 7.32
CA ALA A 130 -18.53 4.93 7.47
C ALA A 130 -18.96 3.83 6.50
N LYS A 131 -17.99 3.19 5.85
CA LYS A 131 -18.18 1.91 5.14
C LYS A 131 -17.91 0.77 6.14
N GLU A 132 -18.90 -0.07 6.39
CA GLU A 132 -18.83 -1.17 7.38
C GLU A 132 -18.35 -2.50 6.78
N SER A 133 -17.77 -2.49 5.59
CA SER A 133 -17.29 -3.68 4.90
C SER A 133 -15.78 -3.81 4.97
N LEU A 134 -15.30 -5.05 4.98
CA LEU A 134 -13.87 -5.32 4.81
C LEU A 134 -13.49 -5.17 3.33
N PRO A 135 -12.33 -4.56 3.04
CA PRO A 135 -11.84 -4.46 1.68
C PRO A 135 -11.44 -5.84 1.14
N ILE A 136 -11.61 -6.03 -0.14
CA ILE A 136 -11.13 -7.19 -0.88
C ILE A 136 -9.92 -6.83 -1.73
N GLY A 137 -9.07 -7.82 -2.02
CA GLY A 137 -7.86 -7.62 -2.82
C GLY A 137 -8.12 -7.63 -4.33
N PRO A 138 -7.12 -7.24 -5.13
CA PRO A 138 -7.21 -7.28 -6.57
C PRO A 138 -7.57 -8.66 -7.11
N GLY A 139 -8.54 -8.73 -8.02
CA GLY A 139 -9.02 -9.97 -8.63
C GLY A 139 -9.88 -10.85 -7.73
N GLU A 140 -10.24 -10.41 -6.53
CA GLU A 140 -11.19 -11.13 -5.67
C GLU A 140 -12.63 -10.88 -6.13
N THR A 141 -13.51 -11.84 -5.83
CA THR A 141 -14.90 -11.81 -6.30
C THR A 141 -15.78 -10.96 -5.41
N ILE A 142 -16.46 -9.99 -5.99
CA ILE A 142 -17.56 -9.27 -5.34
C ILE A 142 -18.82 -10.16 -5.41
N ARG A 143 -19.35 -10.56 -4.26
CA ARG A 143 -20.57 -11.34 -4.16
C ARG A 143 -21.77 -10.42 -4.08
N ILE A 144 -22.59 -10.40 -5.13
CA ILE A 144 -23.82 -9.62 -5.18
C ILE A 144 -24.98 -10.48 -4.65
N PRO A 145 -25.66 -10.08 -3.57
CA PRO A 145 -26.83 -10.81 -3.07
C PRO A 145 -27.97 -10.83 -4.10
N LYS A 146 -28.74 -11.90 -4.14
CA LYS A 146 -29.87 -12.04 -5.09
C LYS A 146 -30.95 -10.95 -4.94
N ALA A 147 -31.03 -10.32 -3.78
CA ALA A 147 -31.97 -9.22 -3.51
C ALA A 147 -31.55 -7.90 -4.17
N VAL A 148 -30.30 -7.76 -4.64
CA VAL A 148 -29.81 -6.56 -5.29
C VAL A 148 -30.09 -6.66 -6.78
N ALA A 149 -31.05 -5.89 -7.28
CA ALA A 149 -31.47 -5.91 -8.68
C ALA A 149 -30.56 -5.07 -9.59
N GLN A 150 -29.96 -4.01 -9.09
CA GLN A 150 -29.17 -3.04 -9.84
C GLN A 150 -27.88 -2.70 -9.06
N PRO A 151 -26.87 -3.60 -9.08
CA PRO A 151 -25.59 -3.29 -8.50
C PRO A 151 -24.86 -2.28 -9.37
N ASP A 152 -24.20 -1.30 -8.74
CA ASP A 152 -23.35 -0.33 -9.42
C ASP A 152 -21.99 -0.25 -8.72
N TYR A 153 -20.99 0.31 -9.39
CA TYR A 153 -19.65 0.49 -8.86
C TYR A 153 -19.28 1.97 -8.86
N GLU A 154 -18.44 2.34 -7.92
CA GLU A 154 -17.90 3.69 -7.82
C GLU A 154 -16.36 3.62 -7.85
N ALA A 155 -15.75 4.38 -8.77
CA ALA A 155 -14.30 4.54 -8.82
C ALA A 155 -13.90 5.75 -7.99
N GLU A 156 -13.28 5.53 -6.85
CA GLU A 156 -12.92 6.58 -5.90
C GLU A 156 -11.43 6.58 -5.58
N LEU A 157 -10.87 7.77 -5.33
CA LEU A 157 -9.55 7.93 -4.78
C LEU A 157 -9.58 7.61 -3.28
N ALA A 158 -8.83 6.60 -2.87
CA ALA A 158 -8.63 6.28 -1.47
C ALA A 158 -7.23 6.70 -1.01
N PHE A 159 -7.12 7.18 0.21
CA PHE A 159 -5.83 7.46 0.84
C PHE A 159 -5.85 7.06 2.32
N VAL A 160 -4.67 6.77 2.84
CA VAL A 160 -4.48 6.30 4.21
C VAL A 160 -4.00 7.43 5.10
N ILE A 161 -4.67 7.64 6.24
CA ILE A 161 -4.17 8.55 7.27
C ILE A 161 -3.06 7.85 8.06
N GLY A 162 -1.85 8.41 8.01
CA GLY A 162 -0.63 7.81 8.53
C GLY A 162 -0.27 8.19 9.97
N LYS A 163 -0.93 9.21 10.54
CA LYS A 163 -0.66 9.68 11.91
C LYS A 163 -1.93 10.28 12.55
N PRO A 164 -2.02 10.31 13.88
CA PRO A 164 -3.17 10.91 14.57
C PRO A 164 -3.41 12.35 14.10
N ALA A 165 -4.66 12.66 13.74
CA ALA A 165 -5.07 13.94 13.20
C ALA A 165 -6.28 14.50 13.99
N ARG A 166 -6.19 15.74 14.47
CA ARG A 166 -7.27 16.45 15.12
C ARG A 166 -7.12 17.95 14.86
N ASN A 167 -8.20 18.60 14.40
CA ASN A 167 -8.23 20.04 14.13
C ASN A 167 -7.05 20.49 13.22
N VAL A 168 -6.74 19.69 12.20
CA VAL A 168 -5.65 19.95 11.27
C VAL A 168 -6.03 21.07 10.32
N PRO A 169 -5.22 22.14 10.20
CA PRO A 169 -5.43 23.17 9.20
C PRO A 169 -5.35 22.58 7.79
N LYS A 170 -6.15 23.11 6.87
CA LYS A 170 -6.22 22.63 5.47
C LYS A 170 -4.84 22.54 4.80
N GLU A 171 -4.00 23.52 5.04
CA GLU A 171 -2.65 23.65 4.47
C GLU A 171 -1.71 22.53 4.91
N LYS A 172 -2.01 21.88 6.05
CA LYS A 172 -1.22 20.80 6.63
C LYS A 172 -1.86 19.40 6.43
N ALA A 173 -3.02 19.33 5.78
CA ALA A 173 -3.76 18.07 5.69
C ALA A 173 -2.95 16.95 5.02
N LEU A 174 -2.22 17.27 3.95
CA LEU A 174 -1.40 16.28 3.23
C LEU A 174 -0.22 15.72 4.03
N GLU A 175 0.24 16.41 5.07
CA GLU A 175 1.29 15.92 5.97
C GLU A 175 0.83 14.71 6.81
N TYR A 176 -0.48 14.44 6.83
CA TYR A 176 -1.10 13.34 7.57
C TYR A 176 -1.43 12.13 6.68
N VAL A 177 -1.22 12.23 5.38
CA VAL A 177 -1.44 11.14 4.43
C VAL A 177 -0.18 10.29 4.34
N ALA A 178 -0.35 8.97 4.46
CA ALA A 178 0.74 8.00 4.31
C ALA A 178 0.86 7.47 2.87
N GLY A 179 -0.21 7.55 2.10
CA GLY A 179 -0.27 7.10 0.72
C GLY A 179 -1.70 6.89 0.27
#